data_538c29174a15b81ec94be24574c51251
#
_entry.id   538c29174a15b81ec94be24574c51251
#
_cell.length_a   1.000
_cell.length_b   1.000
_cell.length_c   1.000
_cell.angle_alpha   90.00
_cell.angle_beta   90.00
_cell.angle_gamma   90.00
#
_symmetry.space_group_name_H-M   'P 1'
#
loop_
_entity.id
_entity.type
_entity.pdbx_description
1 polymer ?
#
loop_
_entity_poly.entity_id
_entity_poly.type
_entity_poly.pdbx_seq_one_letter_code
_entity_poly.pdbx_strand_id
1 'polypeptide(L)'
;MTVELREVTTLRQLKTFVKFPLSLYKGNPYYVPAMYTDELNTLRSDSNPAFEDSKARYWLAYRDGKVVGRIAAMIVPKHEQKWGENYMRFGWIDFIDNAEVLSALIGAVVQWAREEGKEGVHGPLGFTDLDREGMLVEGFNEMTTLATIYNYPYYPKRLEALGYVKDVDWLDHEFTVTNRSEEKIKLAAELVAKRTGLHMFKGSKRDLLKLAPQIFEVINEAYSGLYGTVPLSDKQVQAYIKTYFGFVVLDYIPIVLDQNDRLVGFGITFPSFSKALQKTRGYMFPFGFIHFLRALNKNDRADLYLVGVRDEYRRTGITAMMMHQILQTFLKRGIKKVESNLTLENNLDILAMWKYLDNRQHKRHRCYIKRF
;
A
#
# COMPACT_ATOMS: atom_id res chain seq x y z
N MET A 1 22.28 -19.38 22.67
CA MET A 1 22.92 -18.30 21.87
C MET A 1 22.03 -17.07 21.98
N THR A 2 22.56 -15.98 22.49
CA THR A 2 21.81 -14.73 22.75
C THR A 2 21.55 -13.96 21.46
N VAL A 3 20.39 -13.34 21.35
CA VAL A 3 20.06 -12.40 20.28
C VAL A 3 20.72 -11.06 20.60
N GLU A 4 21.54 -10.56 19.69
CA GLU A 4 22.14 -9.23 19.77
C GLU A 4 21.31 -8.26 18.92
N LEU A 5 20.86 -7.15 19.53
CA LEU A 5 20.12 -6.11 18.83
C LEU A 5 21.06 -4.93 18.53
N ARG A 6 21.05 -4.45 17.28
CA ARG A 6 21.83 -3.28 16.85
C ARG A 6 20.95 -2.25 16.18
N GLU A 7 21.05 -1.02 16.63
CA GLU A 7 20.40 0.11 15.96
C GLU A 7 21.09 0.42 14.63
N VAL A 8 20.29 0.77 13.62
CA VAL A 8 20.75 1.13 12.28
C VAL A 8 21.02 2.63 12.24
N THR A 9 22.29 3.01 12.23
CA THR A 9 22.73 4.42 12.25
C THR A 9 23.48 4.84 10.98
N THR A 10 23.84 3.87 10.13
CA THR A 10 24.60 4.13 8.90
C THR A 10 23.85 3.66 7.66
N LEU A 11 24.10 4.30 6.51
CA LEU A 11 23.54 3.89 5.22
C LEU A 11 23.88 2.43 4.85
N ARG A 12 25.07 1.94 5.27
CA ARG A 12 25.46 0.54 5.05
C ARG A 12 24.55 -0.42 5.82
N GLN A 13 24.26 -0.11 7.08
CA GLN A 13 23.33 -0.89 7.89
C GLN A 13 21.89 -0.79 7.35
N LEU A 14 21.46 0.40 6.91
CA LEU A 14 20.14 0.59 6.31
C LEU A 14 19.98 -0.24 5.02
N LYS A 15 21.00 -0.31 4.18
CA LYS A 15 21.01 -1.22 3.02
C LYS A 15 20.91 -2.69 3.43
N THR A 16 21.51 -3.09 4.56
CA THR A 16 21.37 -4.45 5.12
C THR A 16 19.93 -4.68 5.60
N PHE A 17 19.35 -3.70 6.29
CA PHE A 17 17.98 -3.70 6.76
C PHE A 17 16.98 -3.92 5.59
N VAL A 18 17.09 -3.13 4.53
CA VAL A 18 16.23 -3.23 3.34
C VAL A 18 16.39 -4.57 2.61
N LYS A 19 17.61 -5.14 2.59
CA LYS A 19 17.89 -6.40 1.89
C LYS A 19 17.52 -7.66 2.66
N PHE A 20 17.35 -7.59 3.97
CA PHE A 20 17.11 -8.77 4.81
C PHE A 20 15.95 -9.66 4.32
N PRO A 21 14.77 -9.12 3.94
CA PRO A 21 13.66 -9.96 3.44
C PRO A 21 14.00 -10.78 2.20
N LEU A 22 14.90 -10.30 1.34
CA LEU A 22 15.33 -11.06 0.15
C LEU A 22 16.05 -12.37 0.49
N SER A 23 16.65 -12.45 1.69
CA SER A 23 17.27 -13.69 2.19
C SER A 23 16.26 -14.54 2.96
N LEU A 24 15.42 -13.90 3.78
CA LEU A 24 14.40 -14.57 4.60
C LEU A 24 13.37 -15.31 3.74
N TYR A 25 12.90 -14.67 2.68
CA TYR A 25 11.88 -15.23 1.76
C TYR A 25 12.47 -15.87 0.50
N LYS A 26 13.77 -16.21 0.51
CA LYS A 26 14.41 -16.83 -0.65
C LYS A 26 13.69 -18.13 -1.04
N GLY A 27 13.21 -18.20 -2.30
CA GLY A 27 12.50 -19.37 -2.83
C GLY A 27 11.00 -19.39 -2.51
N ASN A 28 10.47 -18.44 -1.76
CA ASN A 28 9.03 -18.33 -1.52
C ASN A 28 8.32 -17.77 -2.77
N PRO A 29 7.36 -18.50 -3.37
CA PRO A 29 6.69 -18.08 -4.61
C PRO A 29 5.67 -16.97 -4.41
N TYR A 30 5.26 -16.70 -3.17
CA TYR A 30 4.21 -15.74 -2.84
C TYR A 30 4.77 -14.38 -2.42
N TYR A 31 6.02 -14.32 -1.99
CA TYR A 31 6.68 -13.08 -1.60
C TYR A 31 7.02 -12.22 -2.82
N VAL A 32 6.59 -10.95 -2.79
CA VAL A 32 6.95 -9.93 -3.78
C VAL A 32 7.79 -8.85 -3.09
N PRO A 33 9.07 -8.70 -3.46
CA PRO A 33 9.92 -7.69 -2.87
C PRO A 33 9.45 -6.27 -3.24
N ALA A 34 9.73 -5.30 -2.35
CA ALA A 34 9.60 -3.88 -2.68
C ALA A 34 10.56 -3.47 -3.79
N MET A 35 10.31 -2.34 -4.44
CA MET A 35 11.32 -1.68 -5.25
C MET A 35 12.45 -1.19 -4.35
N TYR A 36 13.65 -1.72 -4.54
CA TYR A 36 14.79 -1.51 -3.63
C TYR A 36 15.12 -0.04 -3.38
N THR A 37 15.14 0.77 -4.43
CA THR A 37 15.48 2.19 -4.33
C THR A 37 14.38 2.97 -3.61
N ASP A 38 13.12 2.63 -3.88
CA ASP A 38 11.97 3.25 -3.27
C ASP A 38 11.93 2.95 -1.76
N GLU A 39 12.02 1.68 -1.38
CA GLU A 39 12.09 1.24 0.01
C GLU A 39 13.26 1.91 0.78
N LEU A 40 14.44 1.99 0.13
CA LEU A 40 15.60 2.65 0.74
C LEU A 40 15.35 4.14 0.95
N ASN A 41 14.75 4.84 -0.02
CA ASN A 41 14.47 6.27 0.06
C ASN A 41 13.36 6.58 1.07
N THR A 42 12.34 5.72 1.18
CA THR A 42 11.28 5.84 2.20
C THR A 42 11.85 5.86 3.62
N LEU A 43 12.92 5.10 3.87
CA LEU A 43 13.55 4.99 5.20
C LEU A 43 14.68 6.00 5.45
N ARG A 44 14.96 6.90 4.52
CA ARG A 44 16.03 7.89 4.62
C ARG A 44 15.48 9.28 4.96
N SER A 45 16.00 9.86 6.04
CA SER A 45 15.61 11.20 6.47
C SER A 45 16.01 12.32 5.50
N ASP A 46 17.05 12.09 4.69
CA ASP A 46 17.51 13.03 3.66
C ASP A 46 16.74 12.90 2.32
N SER A 47 15.83 11.94 2.22
CA SER A 47 15.11 11.63 0.98
C SER A 47 13.59 11.63 1.13
N ASN A 48 13.06 11.23 2.28
CA ASN A 48 11.62 11.15 2.52
C ASN A 48 11.10 12.41 3.24
N PRO A 49 10.21 13.19 2.61
CA PRO A 49 9.62 14.38 3.23
C PRO A 49 8.83 14.12 4.51
N ALA A 50 8.42 12.88 4.80
CA ALA A 50 7.75 12.52 6.05
C ALA A 50 8.61 12.87 7.28
N PHE A 51 9.93 12.88 7.15
CA PHE A 51 10.85 13.24 8.23
C PHE A 51 10.89 14.73 8.58
N GLU A 52 10.11 15.59 7.90
CA GLU A 52 9.98 16.99 8.32
C GLU A 52 9.32 17.12 9.70
N ASP A 53 8.46 16.17 10.06
CA ASP A 53 7.75 16.15 11.34
C ASP A 53 7.79 14.79 12.05
N SER A 54 8.17 13.73 11.36
CA SER A 54 8.20 12.37 11.90
C SER A 54 9.61 11.97 12.33
N LYS A 55 9.68 11.05 13.30
CA LYS A 55 10.93 10.42 13.74
C LYS A 55 10.87 8.92 13.48
N ALA A 56 11.98 8.29 13.15
CA ALA A 56 12.08 6.85 13.03
C ALA A 56 13.41 6.31 13.56
N ARG A 57 13.34 5.10 14.11
CA ARG A 57 14.49 4.29 14.49
C ARG A 57 14.36 2.89 13.92
N TYR A 58 15.45 2.25 13.60
CA TYR A 58 15.50 0.95 12.94
C TYR A 58 16.44 0.03 13.70
N TRP A 59 16.08 -1.25 13.83
CA TRP A 59 16.94 -2.24 14.48
C TRP A 59 17.08 -3.50 13.63
N LEU A 60 18.28 -4.08 13.71
CA LEU A 60 18.62 -5.39 13.18
C LEU A 60 18.92 -6.33 14.35
N ALA A 61 18.27 -7.50 14.36
CA ALA A 61 18.61 -8.57 15.30
C ALA A 61 19.65 -9.51 14.65
N TYR A 62 20.67 -9.85 15.42
CA TYR A 62 21.75 -10.74 15.01
C TYR A 62 21.79 -11.99 15.90
N ARG A 63 22.15 -13.10 15.29
CA ARG A 63 22.51 -14.35 15.96
C ARG A 63 23.71 -14.95 15.21
N ASP A 64 24.78 -15.27 15.92
CA ASP A 64 26.01 -15.82 15.34
C ASP A 64 26.56 -14.96 14.17
N GLY A 65 26.51 -13.65 14.30
CA GLY A 65 26.97 -12.70 13.30
C GLY A 65 26.06 -12.54 12.06
N LYS A 66 24.94 -13.29 12.00
CA LYS A 66 23.98 -13.23 10.90
C LYS A 66 22.75 -12.42 11.29
N VAL A 67 22.21 -11.63 10.36
CA VAL A 67 20.94 -10.95 10.56
C VAL A 67 19.80 -11.98 10.56
N VAL A 68 18.99 -11.96 11.62
CA VAL A 68 17.86 -12.87 11.84
C VAL A 68 16.52 -12.14 12.00
N GLY A 69 16.54 -10.80 12.06
CA GLY A 69 15.33 -10.00 12.10
C GLY A 69 15.59 -8.53 11.90
N ARG A 70 14.53 -7.79 11.57
CA ARG A 70 14.50 -6.33 11.44
C ARG A 70 13.19 -5.77 11.95
N ILE A 71 13.20 -4.53 12.43
CA ILE A 71 11.99 -3.76 12.75
C ILE A 71 12.27 -2.26 12.63
N ALA A 72 11.27 -1.50 12.20
CA ALA A 72 11.23 -0.05 12.27
C ALA A 72 10.23 0.40 13.32
N ALA A 73 10.50 1.51 13.99
CA ALA A 73 9.53 2.22 14.81
C ALA A 73 9.46 3.68 14.36
N MET A 74 8.27 4.28 14.44
CA MET A 74 8.02 5.64 13.95
C MET A 74 7.08 6.40 14.89
N ILE A 75 7.38 7.68 15.04
CA ILE A 75 6.50 8.68 15.67
C ILE A 75 6.01 9.58 14.55
N VAL A 76 4.68 9.65 14.39
CA VAL A 76 4.02 10.44 13.36
C VAL A 76 3.09 11.46 14.02
N PRO A 77 3.56 12.66 14.36
CA PRO A 77 2.79 13.64 15.15
C PRO A 77 1.47 14.05 14.49
N LYS A 78 1.41 14.11 13.16
CA LYS A 78 0.16 14.38 12.43
C LYS A 78 -0.92 13.32 12.70
N HIS A 79 -0.53 12.05 12.89
CA HIS A 79 -1.46 10.99 13.26
C HIS A 79 -1.99 11.21 14.68
N GLU A 80 -1.10 11.49 15.62
CA GLU A 80 -1.47 11.75 17.01
C GLU A 80 -2.45 12.93 17.11
N GLN A 81 -2.17 14.04 16.40
CA GLN A 81 -3.02 15.22 16.37
C GLN A 81 -4.40 14.93 15.75
N LYS A 82 -4.44 14.16 14.67
CA LYS A 82 -5.68 13.89 13.94
C LYS A 82 -6.60 12.91 14.67
N TRP A 83 -6.02 11.84 15.23
CA TRP A 83 -6.77 10.72 15.78
C TRP A 83 -6.90 10.76 17.30
N GLY A 84 -6.14 11.63 17.97
CA GLY A 84 -6.09 11.68 19.45
C GLY A 84 -5.45 10.45 20.06
N GLU A 85 -4.62 9.72 19.32
CA GLU A 85 -3.98 8.46 19.71
C GLU A 85 -2.49 8.67 19.92
N ASN A 86 -2.01 8.41 21.13
CA ASN A 86 -0.61 8.58 21.50
C ASN A 86 0.16 7.25 21.39
N TYR A 87 0.16 6.64 20.20
CA TYR A 87 0.81 5.35 19.97
C TYR A 87 2.04 5.48 19.07
N MET A 88 3.06 4.66 19.36
CA MET A 88 4.19 4.48 18.45
C MET A 88 3.83 3.47 17.37
N ARG A 89 4.11 3.80 16.11
CA ARG A 89 3.97 2.85 15.01
C ARG A 89 5.17 1.92 14.96
N PHE A 90 4.95 0.62 14.64
CA PHE A 90 5.99 -0.25 14.15
C PHE A 90 5.69 -0.70 12.73
N GLY A 91 6.72 -0.94 11.93
CA GLY A 91 6.61 -1.43 10.56
C GLY A 91 7.89 -2.14 10.13
N TRP A 92 7.98 -2.51 8.87
CA TRP A 92 9.15 -3.23 8.32
C TRP A 92 9.64 -4.37 9.22
N ILE A 93 8.69 -5.08 9.85
CA ILE A 93 8.99 -6.19 10.75
C ILE A 93 9.16 -7.47 9.96
N ASP A 94 10.35 -8.05 10.04
CA ASP A 94 10.66 -9.37 9.48
C ASP A 94 11.60 -10.12 10.42
N PHE A 95 11.35 -11.41 10.64
CA PHE A 95 12.15 -12.22 11.55
C PHE A 95 12.04 -13.71 11.22
N ILE A 96 13.06 -14.49 11.60
CA ILE A 96 13.00 -15.96 11.55
C ILE A 96 12.01 -16.48 12.60
N ASP A 97 11.49 -17.70 12.44
CA ASP A 97 10.57 -18.31 13.41
C ASP A 97 11.25 -18.57 14.76
N ASN A 98 11.42 -17.51 15.54
CA ASN A 98 12.05 -17.53 16.85
C ASN A 98 11.46 -16.46 17.78
N ALA A 99 10.95 -16.89 18.93
CA ALA A 99 10.29 -16.01 19.90
C ALA A 99 11.25 -14.99 20.52
N GLU A 100 12.52 -15.36 20.79
CA GLU A 100 13.51 -14.45 21.38
C GLU A 100 13.86 -13.31 20.42
N VAL A 101 13.94 -13.61 19.10
CA VAL A 101 14.20 -12.61 18.06
C VAL A 101 13.07 -11.59 18.03
N LEU A 102 11.82 -12.04 17.99
CA LEU A 102 10.67 -11.13 18.01
C LEU A 102 10.62 -10.34 19.31
N SER A 103 10.81 -10.99 20.46
CA SER A 103 10.80 -10.31 21.77
C SER A 103 11.86 -9.21 21.86
N ALA A 104 13.07 -9.45 21.34
CA ALA A 104 14.11 -8.44 21.29
C ALA A 104 13.75 -7.25 20.40
N LEU A 105 13.23 -7.50 19.18
CA LEU A 105 12.82 -6.48 18.23
C LEU A 105 11.68 -5.62 18.79
N ILE A 106 10.60 -6.25 19.25
CA ILE A 106 9.46 -5.55 19.85
C ILE A 106 9.86 -4.85 21.14
N GLY A 107 10.75 -5.46 21.94
CA GLY A 107 11.28 -4.86 23.17
C GLY A 107 11.94 -3.51 22.93
N ALA A 108 12.74 -3.36 21.86
CA ALA A 108 13.34 -2.08 21.50
C ALA A 108 12.30 -1.01 21.12
N VAL A 109 11.27 -1.40 20.38
CA VAL A 109 10.16 -0.49 20.02
C VAL A 109 9.42 -0.04 21.29
N VAL A 110 9.07 -0.97 22.17
CA VAL A 110 8.37 -0.68 23.44
C VAL A 110 9.23 0.19 24.34
N GLN A 111 10.53 -0.07 24.42
CA GLN A 111 11.44 0.76 25.21
C GLN A 111 11.43 2.20 24.68
N TRP A 112 11.63 2.41 23.37
CA TRP A 112 11.63 3.75 22.80
C TRP A 112 10.24 4.40 22.93
N ALA A 113 9.14 3.65 22.77
CA ALA A 113 7.79 4.16 23.00
C ALA A 113 7.62 4.73 24.43
N ARG A 114 8.12 4.04 25.45
CA ARG A 114 8.07 4.51 26.83
C ARG A 114 8.97 5.74 27.06
N GLU A 115 10.16 5.77 26.45
CA GLU A 115 11.07 6.93 26.50
C GLU A 115 10.42 8.20 25.90
N GLU A 116 9.59 8.05 24.87
CA GLU A 116 8.85 9.15 24.21
C GLU A 116 7.43 9.36 24.83
N GLY A 117 7.11 8.70 25.96
CA GLY A 117 5.84 8.88 26.66
C GLY A 117 4.61 8.37 25.92
N LYS A 118 4.77 7.35 25.07
CA LYS A 118 3.67 6.74 24.32
C LYS A 118 2.86 5.78 25.20
N GLU A 119 1.55 5.68 24.92
CA GLU A 119 0.60 4.85 25.67
C GLU A 119 0.45 3.43 25.12
N GLY A 120 1.06 3.16 23.99
CA GLY A 120 1.04 1.86 23.33
C GLY A 120 1.85 1.81 22.03
N VAL A 121 1.82 0.64 21.42
CA VAL A 121 2.49 0.37 20.15
C VAL A 121 1.52 -0.32 19.21
N HIS A 122 1.42 0.15 17.95
CA HIS A 122 0.54 -0.43 16.94
C HIS A 122 1.24 -0.60 15.58
N GLY A 123 0.75 -1.51 14.75
CA GLY A 123 1.31 -1.80 13.44
C GLY A 123 1.07 -3.25 12.97
N PRO A 124 1.67 -3.65 11.83
CA PRO A 124 2.64 -2.89 11.01
C PRO A 124 1.99 -1.74 10.25
N LEU A 125 2.59 -0.56 10.34
CA LEU A 125 2.20 0.66 9.64
C LEU A 125 3.44 1.39 9.15
N GLY A 126 3.29 2.26 8.13
CA GLY A 126 4.34 3.16 7.65
C GLY A 126 4.20 4.59 8.19
N PHE A 127 4.85 5.54 7.53
CA PHE A 127 4.72 6.96 7.81
C PHE A 127 3.34 7.49 7.39
N THR A 128 2.83 6.97 6.26
CA THR A 128 1.52 7.30 5.70
C THR A 128 0.78 6.03 5.31
N ASP A 129 -0.49 6.15 5.02
CA ASP A 129 -1.35 5.09 4.46
C ASP A 129 -1.02 4.71 3.00
N LEU A 130 -0.09 5.41 2.36
CA LEU A 130 0.47 5.01 1.07
C LEU A 130 1.68 4.08 1.21
N ASP A 131 2.21 3.90 2.40
CA ASP A 131 3.21 2.90 2.70
C ASP A 131 2.56 1.51 2.86
N ARG A 132 3.37 0.46 2.83
CA ARG A 132 2.86 -0.90 3.07
C ARG A 132 2.45 -1.05 4.52
N GLU A 133 1.25 -1.57 4.73
CA GLU A 133 0.67 -1.72 6.06
C GLU A 133 -0.03 -3.08 6.24
N GLY A 134 -0.28 -3.44 7.49
CA GLY A 134 -0.98 -4.66 7.87
C GLY A 134 -0.12 -5.94 7.75
N MET A 135 -0.17 -6.78 8.78
CA MET A 135 0.43 -8.12 8.79
C MET A 135 -0.52 -9.11 8.11
N LEU A 136 -0.04 -9.90 7.17
CA LEU A 136 -0.83 -10.95 6.54
C LEU A 136 -1.26 -11.98 7.59
N VAL A 137 -2.58 -12.23 7.71
CA VAL A 137 -3.18 -13.19 8.65
C VAL A 137 -3.98 -14.29 7.96
N GLU A 138 -4.43 -14.06 6.70
CA GLU A 138 -5.06 -15.07 5.84
C GLU A 138 -4.53 -14.94 4.41
N GLY A 139 -4.47 -16.05 3.67
CA GLY A 139 -4.02 -16.06 2.28
C GLY A 139 -2.50 -16.21 2.13
N PHE A 140 -1.82 -16.93 3.03
CA PHE A 140 -0.37 -17.16 2.99
C PHE A 140 0.13 -17.91 1.74
N ASN A 141 -0.78 -18.54 1.00
CA ASN A 141 -0.55 -19.22 -0.28
C ASN A 141 -0.97 -18.37 -1.50
N GLU A 142 -1.19 -17.09 -1.31
CA GLU A 142 -1.50 -16.12 -2.35
C GLU A 142 -0.30 -15.17 -2.56
N MET A 143 -0.03 -14.85 -3.82
CA MET A 143 1.04 -13.90 -4.16
C MET A 143 0.64 -12.49 -3.76
N THR A 144 1.56 -11.77 -3.09
CA THR A 144 1.34 -10.36 -2.75
C THR A 144 1.52 -9.46 -3.97
N THR A 145 1.12 -8.21 -3.83
CA THR A 145 1.34 -7.16 -4.83
C THR A 145 2.52 -6.25 -4.45
N LEU A 146 2.78 -5.25 -5.26
CA LEU A 146 3.72 -4.19 -4.91
C LEU A 146 3.31 -3.46 -3.62
N ALA A 147 2.00 -3.32 -3.37
CA ALA A 147 1.46 -2.51 -2.27
C ALA A 147 1.23 -3.30 -0.97
N THR A 148 1.29 -4.63 -0.99
CA THR A 148 0.94 -5.46 0.16
C THR A 148 2.13 -6.17 0.79
N ILE A 149 2.05 -6.45 2.10
CA ILE A 149 3.09 -7.15 2.85
C ILE A 149 2.88 -8.66 2.73
N TYR A 150 3.96 -9.42 2.54
CA TYR A 150 4.00 -10.85 2.79
C TYR A 150 4.72 -11.14 4.10
N ASN A 151 4.20 -12.08 4.86
CA ASN A 151 4.88 -12.68 6.01
C ASN A 151 4.48 -14.15 6.17
N TYR A 152 5.29 -14.92 6.88
CA TYR A 152 5.00 -16.32 7.19
C TYR A 152 3.86 -16.46 8.23
N PRO A 153 3.15 -17.63 8.28
CA PRO A 153 2.04 -17.86 9.20
C PRO A 153 2.39 -17.79 10.69
N TYR A 154 3.67 -17.88 11.05
CA TYR A 154 4.10 -17.79 12.45
C TYR A 154 4.12 -16.34 12.99
N TYR A 155 4.12 -15.30 12.12
CA TYR A 155 4.18 -13.89 12.53
C TYR A 155 3.01 -13.51 13.43
N PRO A 156 1.73 -13.65 13.00
CA PRO A 156 0.59 -13.31 13.83
C PRO A 156 0.58 -14.08 15.16
N LYS A 157 0.83 -15.40 15.10
CA LYS A 157 0.88 -16.25 16.30
C LYS A 157 1.92 -15.79 17.33
N ARG A 158 3.10 -15.39 16.85
CA ARG A 158 4.17 -14.90 17.71
C ARG A 158 3.87 -13.53 18.30
N LEU A 159 3.24 -12.64 17.54
CA LEU A 159 2.86 -11.31 18.01
C LEU A 159 1.72 -11.38 19.02
N GLU A 160 0.71 -12.23 18.78
CA GLU A 160 -0.39 -12.52 19.70
C GLU A 160 0.11 -13.12 21.02
N ALA A 161 1.13 -13.99 20.97
CA ALA A 161 1.77 -14.53 22.17
C ALA A 161 2.49 -13.46 23.02
N LEU A 162 2.85 -12.31 22.44
CA LEU A 162 3.36 -11.14 23.17
C LEU A 162 2.25 -10.22 23.71
N GLY A 163 0.97 -10.62 23.58
CA GLY A 163 -0.19 -9.88 24.07
C GLY A 163 -0.66 -8.75 23.15
N TYR A 164 -0.26 -8.76 21.87
CA TYR A 164 -0.86 -7.89 20.86
C TYR A 164 -2.23 -8.41 20.45
N VAL A 165 -3.17 -7.52 20.25
CA VAL A 165 -4.54 -7.83 19.80
C VAL A 165 -4.84 -7.14 18.49
N LYS A 166 -5.88 -7.59 17.80
CA LYS A 166 -6.38 -6.94 16.59
C LYS A 166 -6.77 -5.49 16.89
N ASP A 167 -6.34 -4.59 16.05
CA ASP A 167 -6.84 -3.22 15.98
C ASP A 167 -7.82 -3.08 14.81
N VAL A 168 -7.36 -3.26 13.58
CA VAL A 168 -8.18 -3.23 12.37
C VAL A 168 -7.69 -4.26 11.35
N ASP A 169 -8.62 -4.73 10.50
CA ASP A 169 -8.30 -5.59 9.36
C ASP A 169 -8.53 -4.87 8.03
N TRP A 170 -7.69 -5.21 7.04
CA TRP A 170 -7.90 -4.92 5.63
C TRP A 170 -8.15 -6.21 4.86
N LEU A 171 -9.02 -6.12 3.87
CA LEU A 171 -9.44 -7.23 3.01
C LEU A 171 -8.96 -7.00 1.58
N ASP A 172 -8.37 -8.03 0.98
CA ASP A 172 -7.98 -8.03 -0.43
C ASP A 172 -8.92 -8.92 -1.23
N HIS A 173 -9.40 -8.40 -2.36
CA HIS A 173 -10.28 -9.12 -3.27
C HIS A 173 -9.61 -9.34 -4.62
N GLU A 174 -9.74 -10.54 -5.17
CA GLU A 174 -9.38 -10.86 -6.54
C GLU A 174 -10.65 -10.91 -7.39
N PHE A 175 -10.65 -10.23 -8.52
CA PHE A 175 -11.78 -10.17 -9.47
C PHE A 175 -11.41 -10.87 -10.77
N THR A 176 -12.41 -11.53 -11.37
CA THR A 176 -12.30 -12.05 -12.74
C THR A 176 -12.91 -11.02 -13.70
N VAL A 177 -12.13 -10.65 -14.72
CA VAL A 177 -12.60 -9.73 -15.77
C VAL A 177 -13.38 -10.50 -16.80
N THR A 178 -14.65 -10.11 -17.01
CA THR A 178 -15.56 -10.74 -17.99
C THR A 178 -16.35 -9.69 -18.76
N ASN A 179 -16.76 -9.99 -19.99
CA ASN A 179 -17.66 -9.13 -20.77
C ASN A 179 -18.98 -8.88 -20.02
N ARG A 180 -19.49 -9.91 -19.33
CA ARG A 180 -20.74 -9.78 -18.53
C ARG A 180 -20.63 -8.73 -17.43
N SER A 181 -19.46 -8.60 -16.80
CA SER A 181 -19.22 -7.58 -15.77
C SER A 181 -19.24 -6.17 -16.38
N GLU A 182 -18.63 -6.01 -17.56
CA GLU A 182 -18.59 -4.74 -18.28
C GLU A 182 -20.00 -4.31 -18.74
N GLU A 183 -20.77 -5.21 -19.37
CA GLU A 183 -22.11 -4.93 -19.83
C GLU A 183 -23.06 -4.47 -18.71
N LYS A 184 -22.98 -5.09 -17.53
CA LYS A 184 -23.78 -4.69 -16.37
C LYS A 184 -23.48 -3.27 -15.90
N ILE A 185 -22.21 -2.87 -15.93
CA ILE A 185 -21.74 -1.59 -15.42
C ILE A 185 -21.96 -0.48 -16.46
N LYS A 186 -21.89 -0.81 -17.75
CA LYS A 186 -22.08 0.13 -18.87
C LYS A 186 -23.36 0.94 -18.75
N LEU A 187 -24.51 0.26 -18.59
CA LEU A 187 -25.81 0.94 -18.47
C LEU A 187 -25.86 1.92 -17.30
N ALA A 188 -25.31 1.52 -16.17
CA ALA A 188 -25.22 2.40 -14.99
C ALA A 188 -24.33 3.62 -15.26
N ALA A 189 -23.18 3.42 -15.91
CA ALA A 189 -22.25 4.50 -16.27
C ALA A 189 -22.89 5.52 -17.23
N GLU A 190 -23.57 5.05 -18.28
CA GLU A 190 -24.27 5.90 -19.25
C GLU A 190 -25.39 6.70 -18.59
N LEU A 191 -26.16 6.08 -17.69
CA LEU A 191 -27.23 6.75 -16.95
C LEU A 191 -26.68 7.86 -16.04
N VAL A 192 -25.58 7.59 -15.31
CA VAL A 192 -24.93 8.56 -14.45
C VAL A 192 -24.42 9.75 -15.27
N ALA A 193 -23.67 9.50 -16.34
CA ALA A 193 -23.17 10.56 -17.22
C ALA A 193 -24.28 11.46 -17.75
N LYS A 194 -25.38 10.86 -18.23
CA LYS A 194 -26.55 11.61 -18.75
C LYS A 194 -27.26 12.44 -17.68
N ARG A 195 -27.35 11.91 -16.45
CA ARG A 195 -28.07 12.58 -15.35
C ARG A 195 -27.26 13.72 -14.72
N THR A 196 -25.94 13.56 -14.62
CA THR A 196 -25.08 14.47 -13.86
C THR A 196 -24.29 15.44 -14.74
N GLY A 197 -24.16 15.20 -16.03
CA GLY A 197 -23.27 15.95 -16.92
C GLY A 197 -21.78 15.66 -16.68
N LEU A 198 -21.44 14.69 -15.83
CA LEU A 198 -20.08 14.26 -15.60
C LEU A 198 -19.52 13.57 -16.86
N HIS A 199 -18.23 13.74 -17.10
CA HIS A 199 -17.58 13.14 -18.25
C HIS A 199 -16.20 12.57 -17.90
N MET A 200 -15.75 11.59 -18.71
CA MET A 200 -14.44 11.01 -18.56
C MET A 200 -13.37 11.93 -19.15
N PHE A 201 -12.25 12.08 -18.43
CA PHE A 201 -11.09 12.81 -18.93
C PHE A 201 -10.59 12.25 -20.26
N LYS A 202 -10.34 13.14 -21.22
CA LYS A 202 -9.77 12.85 -22.53
C LYS A 202 -8.58 13.79 -22.75
N GLY A 203 -7.38 13.33 -22.50
CA GLY A 203 -6.19 14.15 -22.63
C GLY A 203 -4.92 13.33 -22.76
N SER A 204 -3.81 14.02 -22.86
CA SER A 204 -2.48 13.43 -22.90
C SER A 204 -1.94 13.15 -21.50
N LYS A 205 -0.83 12.40 -21.42
CA LYS A 205 -0.09 12.23 -20.16
C LYS A 205 0.38 13.57 -19.56
N ARG A 206 0.68 14.56 -20.41
CA ARG A 206 1.03 15.92 -19.97
C ARG A 206 -0.16 16.65 -19.32
N ASP A 207 -1.37 16.43 -19.85
CA ASP A 207 -2.58 17.03 -19.26
C ASP A 207 -2.96 16.35 -17.95
N LEU A 208 -2.77 15.03 -17.85
CA LEU A 208 -2.91 14.31 -16.59
C LEU A 208 -1.96 14.86 -15.51
N LEU A 209 -0.72 15.20 -15.87
CA LEU A 209 0.23 15.78 -14.91
C LEU A 209 -0.28 17.10 -14.31
N LYS A 210 -1.02 17.91 -15.09
CA LYS A 210 -1.63 19.15 -14.58
C LYS A 210 -2.75 18.88 -13.56
N LEU A 211 -3.41 17.72 -13.68
CA LEU A 211 -4.46 17.29 -12.75
C LEU A 211 -3.90 16.59 -11.50
N ALA A 212 -2.62 16.24 -11.49
CA ALA A 212 -2.04 15.50 -10.38
C ALA A 212 -2.24 16.18 -9.00
N PRO A 213 -2.09 17.50 -8.82
CA PRO A 213 -2.42 18.16 -7.54
C PRO A 213 -3.88 17.93 -7.11
N GLN A 214 -4.84 18.02 -8.03
CA GLN A 214 -6.26 17.75 -7.73
C GLN A 214 -6.51 16.29 -7.35
N ILE A 215 -5.75 15.33 -7.91
CA ILE A 215 -5.83 13.92 -7.49
C ILE A 215 -5.47 13.81 -6.01
N PHE A 216 -4.40 14.46 -5.56
CA PHE A 216 -3.97 14.43 -4.17
C PHE A 216 -4.90 15.22 -3.23
N GLU A 217 -5.53 16.31 -3.70
CA GLU A 217 -6.61 16.95 -2.95
C GLU A 217 -7.75 15.97 -2.68
N VAL A 218 -8.18 15.23 -3.71
CA VAL A 218 -9.25 14.21 -3.56
C VAL A 218 -8.79 13.05 -2.67
N ILE A 219 -7.51 12.64 -2.69
CA ILE A 219 -6.99 11.67 -1.74
C ILE A 219 -7.13 12.19 -0.31
N ASN A 220 -6.63 13.38 -0.03
CA ASN A 220 -6.71 13.99 1.30
C ASN A 220 -8.16 14.13 1.79
N GLU A 221 -9.11 14.47 0.89
CA GLU A 221 -10.54 14.56 1.19
C GLU A 221 -11.16 13.18 1.43
N ALA A 222 -11.06 12.30 0.45
CA ALA A 222 -11.74 10.99 0.43
C ALA A 222 -11.25 10.03 1.50
N TYR A 223 -9.97 10.15 1.90
CA TYR A 223 -9.33 9.26 2.87
C TYR A 223 -9.31 9.85 4.29
N SER A 224 -9.81 11.08 4.47
CA SER A 224 -9.73 11.79 5.75
C SER A 224 -10.33 11.05 6.93
N GLY A 225 -11.35 10.21 6.72
CA GLY A 225 -12.01 9.39 7.75
C GLY A 225 -11.53 7.94 7.82
N LEU A 226 -10.56 7.52 7.02
CA LEU A 226 -10.06 6.15 7.02
C LEU A 226 -9.00 5.95 8.11
N TYR A 227 -8.98 4.76 8.71
CA TYR A 227 -8.05 4.40 9.78
C TYR A 227 -6.58 4.69 9.39
N GLY A 228 -5.86 5.30 10.32
CA GLY A 228 -4.42 5.52 10.19
C GLY A 228 -3.98 6.63 9.23
N THR A 229 -4.91 7.20 8.45
CA THR A 229 -4.58 8.19 7.43
C THR A 229 -4.13 9.52 8.02
N VAL A 230 -3.18 10.16 7.34
CA VAL A 230 -2.71 11.52 7.63
C VAL A 230 -2.72 12.34 6.35
N PRO A 231 -3.01 13.66 6.42
CA PRO A 231 -2.92 14.52 5.24
C PRO A 231 -1.50 14.55 4.69
N LEU A 232 -1.37 14.36 3.39
CA LEU A 232 -0.09 14.49 2.69
C LEU A 232 0.29 15.96 2.55
N SER A 233 1.54 16.29 2.85
CA SER A 233 2.08 17.62 2.59
C SER A 233 2.39 17.82 1.10
N ASP A 234 2.47 19.07 0.63
CA ASP A 234 2.81 19.38 -0.76
C ASP A 234 4.13 18.74 -1.20
N LYS A 235 5.12 18.69 -0.31
CA LYS A 235 6.41 18.04 -0.60
C LYS A 235 6.27 16.53 -0.77
N GLN A 236 5.44 15.87 0.06
CA GLN A 236 5.12 14.46 -0.12
C GLN A 236 4.41 14.22 -1.44
N VAL A 237 3.41 15.05 -1.77
CA VAL A 237 2.70 15.01 -3.06
C VAL A 237 3.68 15.11 -4.24
N GLN A 238 4.59 16.08 -4.24
CA GLN A 238 5.60 16.25 -5.29
C GLN A 238 6.55 15.05 -5.38
N ALA A 239 6.94 14.48 -4.24
CA ALA A 239 7.77 13.28 -4.20
C ALA A 239 7.06 12.07 -4.83
N TYR A 240 5.79 11.84 -4.51
CA TYR A 240 4.97 10.77 -5.11
C TYR A 240 4.79 10.97 -6.61
N ILE A 241 4.46 12.18 -7.07
CA ILE A 241 4.34 12.49 -8.50
C ILE A 241 5.66 12.16 -9.21
N LYS A 242 6.80 12.63 -8.68
CA LYS A 242 8.13 12.40 -9.27
C LYS A 242 8.47 10.90 -9.35
N THR A 243 8.12 10.14 -8.32
CA THR A 243 8.47 8.72 -8.21
C THR A 243 7.61 7.85 -9.14
N TYR A 244 6.29 8.08 -9.13
CA TYR A 244 5.36 7.13 -9.75
C TYR A 244 4.82 7.56 -11.11
N PHE A 245 4.89 8.85 -11.46
CA PHE A 245 4.33 9.34 -12.72
C PHE A 245 4.97 8.69 -13.96
N GLY A 246 6.23 8.26 -13.85
CA GLY A 246 6.92 7.52 -14.91
C GLY A 246 6.22 6.23 -15.33
N PHE A 247 5.57 5.54 -14.39
CA PHE A 247 4.88 4.26 -14.60
C PHE A 247 3.43 4.42 -15.08
N VAL A 248 2.91 5.63 -15.08
CA VAL A 248 1.52 5.92 -15.46
C VAL A 248 1.26 5.58 -16.93
N VAL A 249 0.24 4.75 -17.15
CA VAL A 249 -0.35 4.45 -18.46
C VAL A 249 -1.80 4.98 -18.41
N LEU A 250 -2.12 5.96 -19.24
CA LEU A 250 -3.40 6.69 -19.18
C LEU A 250 -4.63 5.78 -19.19
N ASP A 251 -4.61 4.74 -20.02
CA ASP A 251 -5.74 3.80 -20.12
C ASP A 251 -6.12 3.17 -18.76
N TYR A 252 -5.16 3.08 -17.83
CA TYR A 252 -5.33 2.49 -16.51
C TYR A 252 -5.73 3.49 -15.43
N ILE A 253 -5.92 4.77 -15.79
CA ILE A 253 -6.27 5.82 -14.84
C ILE A 253 -7.58 6.47 -15.25
N PRO A 254 -8.75 5.90 -14.87
CA PRO A 254 -10.02 6.54 -15.05
C PRO A 254 -10.11 7.81 -14.23
N ILE A 255 -10.43 8.92 -14.87
CA ILE A 255 -10.64 10.22 -14.24
C ILE A 255 -12.00 10.75 -14.70
N VAL A 256 -12.78 11.22 -13.76
CA VAL A 256 -14.07 11.88 -14.00
C VAL A 256 -13.95 13.35 -13.69
N LEU A 257 -14.44 14.16 -14.60
CA LEU A 257 -14.49 15.61 -14.50
C LEU A 257 -15.96 16.08 -14.45
N ASP A 258 -16.19 17.21 -13.81
CA ASP A 258 -17.49 17.90 -13.86
C ASP A 258 -17.58 18.82 -15.10
N GLN A 259 -18.69 19.54 -15.21
CA GLN A 259 -18.97 20.46 -16.33
C GLN A 259 -17.96 21.62 -16.45
N ASN A 260 -17.19 21.88 -15.40
CA ASN A 260 -16.16 22.93 -15.36
C ASN A 260 -14.74 22.36 -15.50
N ASP A 261 -14.61 21.10 -15.94
CA ASP A 261 -13.34 20.36 -16.02
C ASP A 261 -12.60 20.19 -14.68
N ARG A 262 -13.29 20.32 -13.54
CA ARG A 262 -12.75 20.03 -12.21
C ARG A 262 -12.75 18.52 -11.98
N LEU A 263 -11.65 18.00 -11.45
CA LEU A 263 -11.54 16.59 -11.09
C LEU A 263 -12.45 16.27 -9.89
N VAL A 264 -13.38 15.33 -10.07
CA VAL A 264 -14.34 14.91 -9.06
C VAL A 264 -14.19 13.46 -8.63
N GLY A 265 -13.52 12.66 -9.44
CA GLY A 265 -13.21 11.27 -9.09
C GLY A 265 -12.09 10.71 -9.95
N PHE A 266 -11.35 9.77 -9.38
CA PHE A 266 -10.26 9.10 -10.07
C PHE A 266 -10.07 7.67 -9.57
N GLY A 267 -9.45 6.83 -10.42
CA GLY A 267 -8.88 5.55 -10.04
C GLY A 267 -7.43 5.46 -10.50
N ILE A 268 -6.56 4.86 -9.70
CA ILE A 268 -5.20 4.54 -10.11
C ILE A 268 -5.05 3.03 -10.12
N THR A 269 -4.79 2.50 -11.30
CA THR A 269 -4.53 1.07 -11.50
C THR A 269 -3.27 0.87 -12.33
N PHE A 270 -2.66 -0.28 -12.21
CA PHE A 270 -1.48 -0.64 -13.01
C PHE A 270 -1.56 -2.11 -13.44
N PRO A 271 -0.96 -2.48 -14.58
CA PRO A 271 -0.60 -3.87 -14.82
C PRO A 271 0.26 -4.39 -13.66
N SER A 272 -0.01 -5.59 -13.17
CA SER A 272 0.69 -6.10 -11.98
C SER A 272 2.21 -6.20 -12.18
N PHE A 273 2.96 -5.60 -11.28
CA PHE A 273 4.42 -5.68 -11.28
C PHE A 273 4.98 -6.86 -10.47
N SER A 274 4.13 -7.65 -9.82
CA SER A 274 4.54 -8.69 -8.88
C SER A 274 5.56 -9.66 -9.48
N LYS A 275 5.30 -10.22 -10.66
CA LYS A 275 6.23 -11.13 -11.35
C LYS A 275 7.53 -10.44 -11.78
N ALA A 276 7.47 -9.16 -12.17
CA ALA A 276 8.67 -8.39 -12.52
C ALA A 276 9.54 -8.15 -11.29
N LEU A 277 8.95 -7.75 -10.17
CA LEU A 277 9.63 -7.56 -8.88
C LEU A 277 10.28 -8.84 -8.37
N GLN A 278 9.60 -9.99 -8.45
CA GLN A 278 10.17 -11.28 -8.07
C GLN A 278 11.42 -11.60 -8.91
N LYS A 279 11.34 -11.47 -10.25
CA LYS A 279 12.46 -11.74 -11.16
C LYS A 279 13.66 -10.83 -10.93
N THR A 280 13.40 -9.56 -10.64
CA THR A 280 14.45 -8.55 -10.44
C THR A 280 14.90 -8.43 -9.00
N ARG A 281 14.25 -9.15 -8.06
CA ARG A 281 14.44 -9.00 -6.62
C ARG A 281 14.29 -7.54 -6.16
N GLY A 282 13.37 -6.80 -6.79
CA GLY A 282 13.13 -5.38 -6.52
C GLY A 282 14.10 -4.41 -7.19
N TYR A 283 15.09 -4.87 -7.93
CA TYR A 283 16.07 -3.99 -8.60
C TYR A 283 15.62 -3.59 -10.00
N MET A 284 15.58 -2.27 -10.27
CA MET A 284 15.31 -1.73 -11.61
C MET A 284 16.54 -1.75 -12.51
N PHE A 285 17.71 -1.47 -11.96
CA PHE A 285 18.97 -1.36 -12.68
C PHE A 285 19.95 -2.47 -12.32
N PRO A 286 20.84 -2.90 -13.28
CA PRO A 286 20.98 -2.36 -14.63
C PRO A 286 19.94 -2.86 -15.65
N PHE A 287 19.34 -4.05 -15.51
CA PHE A 287 18.47 -4.65 -16.53
C PHE A 287 17.05 -4.94 -16.06
N GLY A 288 16.75 -4.69 -14.78
CA GLY A 288 15.44 -4.95 -14.19
C GLY A 288 14.30 -4.20 -14.90
N PHE A 289 14.56 -2.95 -15.34
CA PHE A 289 13.57 -2.12 -16.03
C PHE A 289 12.95 -2.81 -17.26
N ILE A 290 13.66 -3.73 -17.94
CA ILE A 290 13.13 -4.50 -19.07
C ILE A 290 11.94 -5.37 -18.64
N HIS A 291 11.99 -5.96 -17.43
CA HIS A 291 10.88 -6.75 -16.90
C HIS A 291 9.67 -5.87 -16.56
N PHE A 292 9.89 -4.66 -16.07
CA PHE A 292 8.82 -3.69 -15.82
C PHE A 292 8.18 -3.21 -17.13
N LEU A 293 8.96 -2.85 -18.14
CA LEU A 293 8.44 -2.47 -19.46
C LEU A 293 7.63 -3.61 -20.10
N ARG A 294 8.08 -4.85 -19.95
CA ARG A 294 7.30 -6.01 -20.41
C ARG A 294 5.99 -6.14 -19.65
N ALA A 295 5.99 -5.96 -18.31
CA ALA A 295 4.79 -6.01 -17.50
C ALA A 295 3.78 -4.92 -17.87
N LEU A 296 4.23 -3.70 -18.20
CA LEU A 296 3.38 -2.61 -18.70
C LEU A 296 2.69 -2.93 -20.03
N ASN A 297 3.38 -3.66 -20.93
CA ASN A 297 2.89 -3.91 -22.29
C ASN A 297 2.16 -5.25 -22.45
N LYS A 298 2.54 -6.28 -21.68
CA LYS A 298 1.96 -7.63 -21.76
C LYS A 298 1.79 -8.21 -20.37
N ASN A 299 0.55 -8.23 -19.91
CA ASN A 299 0.17 -8.76 -18.61
C ASN A 299 -1.22 -9.37 -18.66
N ASP A 300 -1.49 -10.34 -17.83
CA ASP A 300 -2.81 -10.94 -17.64
C ASP A 300 -3.44 -10.56 -16.28
N ARG A 301 -2.72 -9.74 -15.48
CA ARG A 301 -3.14 -9.25 -14.16
C ARG A 301 -2.97 -7.75 -14.06
N ALA A 302 -3.85 -7.12 -13.28
CA ALA A 302 -3.74 -5.72 -12.89
C ALA A 302 -4.00 -5.58 -11.38
N ASP A 303 -3.46 -4.50 -10.81
CA ASP A 303 -3.62 -4.16 -9.39
C ASP A 303 -4.34 -2.81 -9.30
N LEU A 304 -5.41 -2.73 -8.50
CA LEU A 304 -6.08 -1.48 -8.15
C LEU A 304 -5.34 -0.87 -6.97
N TYR A 305 -4.86 0.36 -7.11
CA TYR A 305 -4.08 1.00 -6.06
C TYR A 305 -4.90 1.98 -5.24
N LEU A 306 -5.49 2.98 -5.90
CA LEU A 306 -6.20 4.05 -5.23
C LEU A 306 -7.50 4.35 -5.98
N VAL A 307 -8.53 4.71 -5.25
CA VAL A 307 -9.78 5.26 -5.78
C VAL A 307 -10.24 6.38 -4.87
N GLY A 308 -10.58 7.52 -5.44
CA GLY A 308 -11.09 8.65 -4.69
C GLY A 308 -12.24 9.32 -5.42
N VAL A 309 -13.19 9.79 -4.65
CA VAL A 309 -14.35 10.57 -5.12
C VAL A 309 -14.56 11.71 -4.13
N ARG A 310 -14.73 12.95 -4.62
CA ARG A 310 -15.08 14.09 -3.77
C ARG A 310 -16.38 13.82 -3.02
N ASP A 311 -16.48 14.26 -1.79
CA ASP A 311 -17.58 13.95 -0.89
C ASP A 311 -18.95 14.35 -1.49
N GLU A 312 -19.02 15.49 -2.16
CA GLU A 312 -20.22 15.98 -2.83
C GLU A 312 -20.73 15.09 -3.98
N TYR A 313 -19.85 14.25 -4.56
CA TYR A 313 -20.17 13.30 -5.64
C TYR A 313 -20.32 11.85 -5.16
N ARG A 314 -20.09 11.59 -3.87
CA ARG A 314 -20.41 10.27 -3.30
C ARG A 314 -21.90 9.97 -3.52
N ARG A 315 -22.22 8.71 -3.73
CA ARG A 315 -23.60 8.22 -4.02
C ARG A 315 -24.24 8.71 -5.32
N THR A 316 -23.53 9.47 -6.17
CA THR A 316 -24.02 9.82 -7.51
C THR A 316 -23.95 8.66 -8.51
N GLY A 317 -23.17 7.62 -8.17
CA GLY A 317 -22.86 6.50 -9.05
C GLY A 317 -21.62 6.73 -9.93
N ILE A 318 -20.84 7.76 -9.69
CA ILE A 318 -19.61 8.10 -10.43
C ILE A 318 -18.64 6.92 -10.54
N THR A 319 -18.61 6.05 -9.53
CA THR A 319 -17.79 4.83 -9.53
C THR A 319 -18.13 3.88 -10.67
N ALA A 320 -19.39 3.85 -11.13
CA ALA A 320 -19.78 3.06 -12.31
C ALA A 320 -19.09 3.57 -13.58
N MET A 321 -18.92 4.89 -13.73
CA MET A 321 -18.22 5.48 -14.88
C MET A 321 -16.74 5.06 -14.89
N MET A 322 -16.07 5.14 -13.74
CA MET A 322 -14.68 4.73 -13.59
C MET A 322 -14.50 3.23 -13.82
N MET A 323 -15.37 2.41 -13.23
CA MET A 323 -15.35 0.95 -13.39
C MET A 323 -15.62 0.53 -14.84
N HIS A 324 -16.54 1.18 -15.53
CA HIS A 324 -16.79 0.91 -16.94
C HIS A 324 -15.55 1.15 -17.80
N GLN A 325 -14.92 2.33 -17.68
CA GLN A 325 -13.69 2.65 -18.43
C GLN A 325 -12.57 1.65 -18.14
N ILE A 326 -12.34 1.32 -16.85
CA ILE A 326 -11.23 0.44 -16.52
C ILE A 326 -11.49 -1.00 -16.97
N LEU A 327 -12.72 -1.51 -16.90
CA LEU A 327 -13.08 -2.83 -17.42
C LEU A 327 -12.90 -2.91 -18.94
N GLN A 328 -13.27 -1.87 -19.69
CA GLN A 328 -12.99 -1.80 -21.13
C GLN A 328 -11.48 -1.87 -21.39
N THR A 329 -10.68 -1.14 -20.60
CA THR A 329 -9.21 -1.20 -20.69
C THR A 329 -8.70 -2.61 -20.42
N PHE A 330 -9.18 -3.25 -19.36
CA PHE A 330 -8.78 -4.60 -18.99
C PHE A 330 -9.10 -5.61 -20.10
N LEU A 331 -10.32 -5.58 -20.64
CA LEU A 331 -10.72 -6.45 -21.75
C LEU A 331 -9.83 -6.22 -22.99
N LYS A 332 -9.65 -4.95 -23.39
CA LYS A 332 -8.80 -4.57 -24.53
C LYS A 332 -7.34 -5.02 -24.37
N ARG A 333 -6.80 -4.96 -23.15
CA ARG A 333 -5.41 -5.31 -22.81
C ARG A 333 -5.22 -6.80 -22.47
N GLY A 334 -6.30 -7.59 -22.45
CA GLY A 334 -6.25 -9.02 -22.13
C GLY A 334 -5.99 -9.34 -20.65
N ILE A 335 -6.31 -8.41 -19.76
CA ILE A 335 -6.26 -8.63 -18.32
C ILE A 335 -7.39 -9.59 -17.93
N LYS A 336 -7.05 -10.65 -17.20
CA LYS A 336 -7.99 -11.70 -16.78
C LYS A 336 -8.33 -11.61 -15.29
N LYS A 337 -7.36 -11.22 -14.49
CA LYS A 337 -7.47 -11.12 -13.03
C LYS A 337 -7.04 -9.75 -12.55
N VAL A 338 -7.78 -9.22 -11.61
CA VAL A 338 -7.51 -7.93 -11.00
C VAL A 338 -7.54 -8.09 -9.49
N GLU A 339 -6.57 -7.51 -8.81
CA GLU A 339 -6.48 -7.53 -7.36
C GLU A 339 -6.79 -6.15 -6.79
N SER A 340 -7.65 -6.07 -5.77
CA SER A 340 -7.82 -4.84 -5.02
C SER A 340 -6.59 -4.56 -4.18
N ASN A 341 -6.37 -3.30 -3.85
CA ASN A 341 -5.48 -2.96 -2.73
C ASN A 341 -6.24 -3.19 -1.41
N LEU A 342 -5.54 -3.01 -0.29
CA LEU A 342 -6.06 -3.11 1.06
C LEU A 342 -7.34 -2.28 1.23
N THR A 343 -8.45 -2.94 1.51
CA THR A 343 -9.73 -2.29 1.79
C THR A 343 -10.09 -2.51 3.24
N LEU A 344 -10.25 -1.45 4.02
CA LEU A 344 -10.68 -1.54 5.42
C LEU A 344 -11.95 -2.39 5.55
N GLU A 345 -12.00 -3.29 6.53
CA GLU A 345 -13.14 -4.18 6.77
C GLU A 345 -14.46 -3.42 7.05
N ASN A 346 -14.37 -2.18 7.51
CA ASN A 346 -15.50 -1.29 7.79
C ASN A 346 -15.79 -0.28 6.66
N ASN A 347 -15.05 -0.29 5.55
CA ASN A 347 -15.32 0.54 4.37
C ASN A 347 -16.41 -0.11 3.51
N LEU A 348 -17.65 -0.03 4.01
CA LEU A 348 -18.82 -0.71 3.42
C LEU A 348 -19.13 -0.21 2.02
N ASP A 349 -18.82 1.05 1.68
CA ASP A 349 -19.06 1.62 0.35
C ASP A 349 -18.21 0.92 -0.70
N ILE A 350 -16.92 0.73 -0.44
CA ILE A 350 -16.02 0.02 -1.36
C ILE A 350 -16.38 -1.47 -1.41
N LEU A 351 -16.61 -2.12 -0.26
CA LEU A 351 -16.98 -3.53 -0.21
C LEU A 351 -18.30 -3.81 -0.94
N ALA A 352 -19.25 -2.87 -0.95
CA ALA A 352 -20.50 -3.00 -1.70
C ALA A 352 -20.27 -2.97 -3.22
N MET A 353 -19.27 -2.25 -3.72
CA MET A 353 -18.93 -2.22 -5.15
C MET A 353 -18.51 -3.59 -5.67
N TRP A 354 -17.76 -4.35 -4.84
CA TRP A 354 -17.26 -5.66 -5.22
C TRP A 354 -18.36 -6.69 -5.46
N LYS A 355 -19.55 -6.52 -4.85
CA LYS A 355 -20.71 -7.43 -5.02
C LYS A 355 -21.21 -7.54 -6.46
N TYR A 356 -20.92 -6.55 -7.30
CA TYR A 356 -21.32 -6.54 -8.72
C TYR A 356 -20.33 -7.26 -9.63
N LEU A 357 -19.16 -7.64 -9.12
CA LEU A 357 -18.09 -8.31 -9.84
C LEU A 357 -17.99 -9.77 -9.38
N ASP A 358 -17.49 -10.63 -10.29
CA ASP A 358 -17.10 -12.00 -9.92
C ASP A 358 -15.80 -11.92 -9.12
N ASN A 359 -15.89 -12.04 -7.80
CA ASN A 359 -14.79 -11.81 -6.89
C ASN A 359 -14.73 -12.85 -5.77
N ARG A 360 -13.54 -12.97 -5.18
CA ARG A 360 -13.30 -13.67 -3.92
C ARG A 360 -12.42 -12.81 -3.01
N GLN A 361 -12.72 -12.75 -1.71
CA GLN A 361 -11.73 -12.31 -0.73
C GLN A 361 -10.66 -13.41 -0.64
N HIS A 362 -9.40 -13.06 -0.82
CA HIS A 362 -8.32 -14.05 -0.86
C HIS A 362 -7.18 -13.78 0.12
N LYS A 363 -7.05 -12.56 0.62
CA LYS A 363 -6.10 -12.22 1.68
C LYS A 363 -6.77 -11.33 2.73
N ARG A 364 -6.19 -11.34 3.91
CA ARG A 364 -6.51 -10.43 5.02
C ARG A 364 -5.22 -9.97 5.67
N HIS A 365 -5.12 -8.67 5.89
CA HIS A 365 -4.03 -8.05 6.62
C HIS A 365 -4.57 -7.42 7.89
N ARG A 366 -3.77 -7.38 8.95
CA ARG A 366 -4.16 -6.91 10.28
C ARG A 366 -3.17 -5.91 10.85
N CYS A 367 -3.66 -4.79 11.35
CA CYS A 367 -2.94 -3.98 12.30
C CYS A 367 -3.15 -4.56 13.70
N TYR A 368 -2.08 -4.68 14.43
CA TYR A 368 -2.07 -5.11 15.83
C TYR A 368 -1.77 -3.94 16.75
N ILE A 369 -2.32 -3.99 17.97
CA ILE A 369 -2.08 -2.97 18.99
C ILE A 369 -1.79 -3.64 20.34
N LYS A 370 -0.92 -2.99 21.12
CA LYS A 370 -0.72 -3.28 22.54
C LYS A 370 -0.60 -1.97 23.29
N ARG A 371 -1.51 -1.75 24.25
CA ARG A 371 -1.48 -0.62 25.18
C ARG A 371 -0.68 -1.00 26.43
N PHE A 372 -0.07 -0.01 27.08
CA PHE A 372 0.76 -0.19 28.27
C PHE A 372 -0.03 0.11 29.55
#